data_36ad543ae12b5c00bd7b43d32416ab65
#
_entry.id   36ad543ae12b5c00bd7b43d32416ab65
#
_cell.length_a   1.000
_cell.length_b   1.000
_cell.length_c   1.000
_cell.angle_alpha   90.00
_cell.angle_beta   90.00
_cell.angle_gamma   90.00
#
_symmetry.space_group_name_H-M   'P 1'
#
loop_
_entity.id
_entity.type
_entity.pdbx_description
1 polymer ?
#
loop_
_entity_poly.entity_id
_entity_poly.type
_entity_poly.pdbx_seq_one_letter_code
_entity_poly.pdbx_strand_id
1 'polypeptide(L)'
;MVIRIENAVPPMILEYLKTCVQNEERWSYSYPKGAVFEKKHPKLTIYDGSDIPGAKFLEGMAHMVLLMVYNKALKDGLDVFQPTMLWCGASIKDKHRKDNIHTDHEKDVPKDMKVLKILGLLQDNGGHFLHDGEAHKMVPGTFLVFDPLKEHAATDIFTEKKRIALDYTVLAKTS
;
A
#
# COMPACT_ATOMS: atom_id res chain seq x y z
N MET A 1 -10.23 9.37 8.95
CA MET A 1 -9.46 8.72 10.05
C MET A 1 -8.45 7.76 9.45
N VAL A 2 -7.19 7.84 9.89
CA VAL A 2 -6.14 6.87 9.56
C VAL A 2 -5.84 6.04 10.80
N ILE A 3 -5.80 4.72 10.65
CA ILE A 3 -5.43 3.79 11.71
C ILE A 3 -4.00 3.35 11.45
N ARG A 4 -3.16 3.45 12.48
CA ARG A 4 -1.74 3.13 12.42
C ARG A 4 -1.47 1.80 13.14
N ILE A 5 -0.86 0.84 12.43
CA ILE A 5 -0.48 -0.47 12.96
C ILE A 5 1.04 -0.53 12.91
N GLU A 6 1.68 -0.50 14.08
CA GLU A 6 3.14 -0.46 14.21
C GLU A 6 3.71 -1.85 14.51
N ASN A 7 4.94 -2.08 14.04
CA ASN A 7 5.67 -3.33 14.28
C ASN A 7 4.86 -4.59 13.89
N ALA A 8 4.08 -4.47 12.81
CA ALA A 8 3.20 -5.54 12.34
C ALA A 8 3.98 -6.71 11.72
N VAL A 9 5.09 -6.39 11.06
CA VAL A 9 5.88 -7.37 10.29
C VAL A 9 7.33 -7.29 10.72
N PRO A 10 7.99 -8.44 11.00
CA PRO A 10 9.40 -8.47 11.36
C PRO A 10 10.29 -7.83 10.28
N PRO A 11 11.33 -7.05 10.68
CA PRO A 11 12.21 -6.37 9.73
C PRO A 11 12.85 -7.30 8.68
N MET A 12 13.22 -8.51 9.08
CA MET A 12 13.81 -9.51 8.17
C MET A 12 12.86 -9.91 7.05
N ILE A 13 11.56 -10.05 7.33
CA ILE A 13 10.53 -10.38 6.32
C ILE A 13 10.34 -9.20 5.37
N LEU A 14 10.31 -7.98 5.88
CA LEU A 14 10.21 -6.77 5.04
C LEU A 14 11.42 -6.61 4.12
N GLU A 15 12.62 -6.85 4.63
CA GLU A 15 13.85 -6.76 3.84
C GLU A 15 13.89 -7.84 2.74
N TYR A 16 13.48 -9.07 3.06
CA TYR A 16 13.36 -10.13 2.08
C TYR A 16 12.34 -9.81 0.99
N LEU A 17 11.13 -9.37 1.40
CA LEU A 17 10.10 -8.96 0.46
C LEU A 17 10.54 -7.78 -0.42
N LYS A 18 11.24 -6.80 0.16
CA LYS A 18 11.84 -5.69 -0.59
C LYS A 18 12.76 -6.21 -1.69
N THR A 19 13.65 -7.14 -1.35
CA THR A 19 14.57 -7.74 -2.32
C THR A 19 13.82 -8.47 -3.43
N CYS A 20 12.79 -9.26 -3.10
CA CYS A 20 11.97 -9.94 -4.09
C CYS A 20 11.26 -8.96 -5.02
N VAL A 21 10.66 -7.91 -4.46
CA VAL A 21 9.97 -6.85 -5.21
C VAL A 21 10.93 -6.10 -6.14
N GLN A 22 12.14 -5.78 -5.67
CA GLN A 22 13.14 -5.07 -6.48
C GLN A 22 13.67 -5.90 -7.64
N ASN A 23 13.77 -7.21 -7.47
CA ASN A 23 14.27 -8.14 -8.50
C ASN A 23 13.17 -8.68 -9.42
N GLU A 24 11.93 -8.25 -9.22
CA GLU A 24 10.81 -8.66 -10.07
C GLU A 24 10.90 -8.03 -11.46
N GLU A 25 10.69 -8.82 -12.50
CA GLU A 25 10.77 -8.36 -13.90
C GLU A 25 9.45 -7.79 -14.43
N ARG A 26 8.33 -8.05 -13.75
CA ARG A 26 6.96 -7.67 -14.18
C ARG A 26 6.60 -6.21 -13.89
N TRP A 27 7.56 -5.36 -13.57
CA TRP A 27 7.30 -3.94 -13.38
C TRP A 27 6.72 -3.31 -14.64
N SER A 28 5.61 -2.61 -14.50
CA SER A 28 5.03 -1.77 -15.54
C SER A 28 5.22 -0.29 -15.21
N TYR A 29 5.05 0.55 -16.22
CA TYR A 29 5.12 1.99 -16.05
C TYR A 29 3.76 2.60 -16.35
N SER A 30 3.18 3.29 -15.37
CA SER A 30 1.88 3.95 -15.48
C SER A 30 1.95 5.39 -14.97
N TYR A 31 0.98 6.20 -15.39
CA TYR A 31 0.83 7.53 -14.82
C TYR A 31 0.27 7.42 -13.40
N PRO A 32 0.77 8.23 -12.42
CA PRO A 32 0.13 8.32 -11.11
C PRO A 32 -1.32 8.79 -11.26
N LYS A 33 -2.22 8.28 -10.44
CA LYS A 33 -3.59 8.79 -10.36
C LYS A 33 -3.56 10.27 -9.98
N GLY A 34 -4.39 11.09 -10.64
CA GLY A 34 -4.45 12.52 -10.40
C GLY A 34 -3.18 13.29 -10.80
N ALA A 35 -2.21 12.65 -11.45
CA ALA A 35 -0.99 13.33 -11.87
C ALA A 35 -1.25 14.27 -13.04
N VAL A 36 -0.79 15.49 -12.87
CA VAL A 36 -0.73 16.51 -13.97
C VAL A 36 0.49 16.29 -14.85
N PHE A 37 1.36 15.34 -14.53
CA PHE A 37 2.69 15.19 -15.11
C PHE A 37 2.81 14.01 -16.06
N GLU A 38 3.64 14.23 -17.08
CA GLU A 38 3.87 13.35 -18.23
C GLU A 38 4.70 12.09 -17.93
N LYS A 39 5.26 11.96 -16.72
CA LYS A 39 6.16 10.84 -16.41
C LYS A 39 5.44 9.67 -15.76
N LYS A 40 5.48 8.54 -16.45
CA LYS A 40 5.06 7.24 -15.90
C LYS A 40 5.95 6.86 -14.71
N HIS A 41 5.38 6.15 -13.74
CA HIS A 41 6.13 5.63 -12.59
C HIS A 41 6.06 4.10 -12.53
N PRO A 42 7.06 3.44 -11.92
CA PRO A 42 7.06 2.01 -11.76
C PRO A 42 5.93 1.54 -10.85
N LYS A 43 5.13 0.59 -11.33
CA LYS A 43 4.07 -0.09 -10.60
C LYS A 43 4.12 -1.58 -10.87
N LEU A 44 4.04 -2.37 -9.83
CA LEU A 44 3.99 -3.82 -9.87
C LEU A 44 2.64 -4.29 -9.33
N THR A 45 1.86 -5.00 -10.14
CA THR A 45 0.67 -5.71 -9.66
C THR A 45 1.11 -7.07 -9.14
N ILE A 46 0.83 -7.33 -7.86
CA ILE A 46 1.14 -8.60 -7.19
C ILE A 46 -0.08 -9.50 -7.21
N TYR A 47 -1.27 -8.94 -6.97
CA TYR A 47 -2.55 -9.65 -6.96
C TYR A 47 -3.67 -8.70 -7.41
N ASP A 48 -4.59 -9.20 -8.25
CA ASP A 48 -5.76 -8.43 -8.73
C ASP A 48 -7.05 -9.29 -8.82
N GLY A 49 -7.01 -10.48 -8.23
CA GLY A 49 -8.09 -11.47 -8.31
C GLY A 49 -7.97 -12.43 -9.49
N SER A 50 -7.01 -12.24 -10.38
CA SER A 50 -6.72 -13.14 -11.50
C SER A 50 -5.48 -14.01 -11.24
N ASP A 51 -5.27 -15.01 -12.08
CA ASP A 51 -4.05 -15.81 -12.08
C ASP A 51 -2.96 -15.10 -12.88
N ILE A 52 -2.13 -14.30 -12.17
CA ILE A 52 -1.04 -13.55 -12.80
C ILE A 52 0.17 -14.48 -12.99
N PRO A 53 0.61 -14.75 -14.23
CA PRO A 53 1.77 -15.60 -14.47
C PRO A 53 3.02 -15.10 -13.73
N GLY A 54 3.73 -16.01 -13.05
CA GLY A 54 4.92 -15.69 -12.29
C GLY A 54 4.71 -14.93 -10.97
N ALA A 55 3.45 -14.59 -10.60
CA ALA A 55 3.16 -13.82 -9.38
C ALA A 55 3.07 -14.66 -8.10
N LYS A 56 2.86 -15.96 -8.20
CA LYS A 56 2.46 -16.83 -7.07
C LYS A 56 3.33 -16.73 -5.82
N PHE A 57 4.63 -16.55 -5.98
CA PHE A 57 5.52 -16.39 -4.84
C PHE A 57 5.27 -15.05 -4.12
N LEU A 58 5.26 -13.95 -4.87
CA LEU A 58 4.99 -12.61 -4.30
C LEU A 58 3.56 -12.49 -3.78
N GLU A 59 2.58 -13.11 -4.44
CA GLU A 59 1.21 -13.22 -3.96
C GLU A 59 1.15 -13.91 -2.59
N GLY A 60 1.82 -15.05 -2.43
CA GLY A 60 1.90 -15.75 -1.14
C GLY A 60 2.56 -14.90 -0.05
N MET A 61 3.63 -14.17 -0.37
CA MET A 61 4.30 -13.24 0.54
C MET A 61 3.37 -12.07 0.92
N ALA A 62 2.64 -11.52 -0.04
CA ALA A 62 1.69 -10.42 0.22
C ALA A 62 0.55 -10.88 1.15
N HIS A 63 -0.02 -12.06 0.94
CA HIS A 63 -1.01 -12.65 1.85
C HIS A 63 -0.45 -12.87 3.26
N MET A 64 0.77 -13.38 3.38
CA MET A 64 1.42 -13.58 4.69
C MET A 64 1.59 -12.25 5.42
N VAL A 65 2.07 -11.20 4.73
CA VAL A 65 2.22 -9.86 5.33
C VAL A 65 0.87 -9.30 5.75
N LEU A 66 -0.17 -9.41 4.91
CA LEU A 66 -1.52 -8.96 5.25
C LEU A 66 -2.06 -9.66 6.51
N LEU A 67 -1.86 -10.98 6.64
CA LEU A 67 -2.25 -11.73 7.84
C LEU A 67 -1.49 -11.28 9.08
N MET A 68 -0.19 -10.97 8.97
CA MET A 68 0.59 -10.43 10.08
C MET A 68 0.05 -9.06 10.53
N VAL A 69 -0.26 -8.17 9.59
CA VAL A 69 -0.85 -6.85 9.86
C VAL A 69 -2.22 -7.01 10.53
N TYR A 70 -3.07 -7.90 10.03
CA TYR A 70 -4.37 -8.20 10.61
C TYR A 70 -4.27 -8.74 12.04
N ASN A 71 -3.42 -9.75 12.26
CA ASN A 71 -3.20 -10.32 13.60
C ASN A 71 -2.65 -9.28 14.59
N LYS A 72 -1.77 -8.38 14.15
CA LYS A 72 -1.28 -7.29 14.99
C LYS A 72 -2.40 -6.30 15.32
N ALA A 73 -3.22 -5.93 14.33
CA ALA A 73 -4.39 -5.07 14.56
C ALA A 73 -5.33 -5.68 15.62
N LEU A 74 -5.68 -6.97 15.50
CA LEU A 74 -6.52 -7.65 16.47
C LEU A 74 -5.91 -7.66 17.88
N LYS A 75 -4.60 -7.92 18.00
CA LYS A 75 -3.89 -7.87 19.29
C LYS A 75 -3.93 -6.48 19.93
N ASP A 76 -3.96 -5.44 19.10
CA ASP A 76 -4.07 -4.05 19.56
C ASP A 76 -5.53 -3.62 19.80
N GLY A 77 -6.50 -4.55 19.69
CA GLY A 77 -7.93 -4.26 19.85
C GLY A 77 -8.58 -3.55 18.65
N LEU A 78 -7.94 -3.61 17.48
CA LEU A 78 -8.38 -2.94 16.26
C LEU A 78 -8.98 -3.97 15.29
N ASP A 79 -10.29 -4.23 15.37
CA ASP A 79 -11.02 -5.07 14.42
C ASP A 79 -11.62 -4.19 13.30
N VAL A 80 -10.76 -3.68 12.42
CA VAL A 80 -11.11 -2.61 11.47
C VAL A 80 -11.26 -3.07 10.02
N PHE A 81 -10.73 -4.25 9.68
CA PHE A 81 -10.81 -4.81 8.33
C PHE A 81 -10.81 -6.34 8.38
N GLN A 82 -11.10 -6.97 7.25
CA GLN A 82 -10.93 -8.41 7.06
C GLN A 82 -9.67 -8.68 6.23
N PRO A 83 -8.95 -9.80 6.44
CA PRO A 83 -7.75 -10.13 5.67
C PRO A 83 -8.12 -10.69 4.27
N THR A 84 -9.19 -10.18 3.68
CA THR A 84 -9.63 -10.51 2.32
C THR A 84 -9.04 -9.50 1.37
N MET A 85 -8.01 -9.92 0.66
CA MET A 85 -7.30 -9.10 -0.32
C MET A 85 -8.08 -9.05 -1.63
N LEU A 86 -8.44 -7.84 -2.05
CA LEU A 86 -9.06 -7.59 -3.36
C LEU A 86 -8.02 -7.21 -4.41
N TRP A 87 -6.94 -6.60 -3.97
CA TRP A 87 -5.83 -6.17 -4.80
C TRP A 87 -4.59 -5.93 -3.94
N CYS A 88 -3.42 -6.19 -4.51
CA CYS A 88 -2.14 -5.81 -3.93
C CYS A 88 -1.16 -5.41 -5.02
N GLY A 89 -0.37 -4.39 -4.75
CA GLY A 89 0.71 -3.98 -5.62
C GLY A 89 1.84 -3.28 -4.87
N ALA A 90 2.92 -3.04 -5.61
CA ALA A 90 4.03 -2.22 -5.13
C ALA A 90 4.25 -1.03 -6.05
N SER A 91 4.75 0.06 -5.49
CA SER A 91 5.11 1.26 -6.25
C SER A 91 6.45 1.80 -5.79
N ILE A 92 7.17 2.43 -6.73
CA ILE A 92 8.43 3.14 -6.45
C ILE A 92 8.17 4.64 -6.63
N LYS A 93 8.56 5.43 -5.62
CA LYS A 93 8.59 6.88 -5.70
C LYS A 93 10.01 7.38 -5.50
N ASP A 94 10.50 8.15 -6.45
CA ASP A 94 11.74 8.90 -6.38
C ASP A 94 11.46 10.42 -6.29
N LYS A 95 12.52 11.23 -6.24
CA LYS A 95 12.41 12.70 -6.15
C LYS A 95 11.76 13.36 -7.38
N HIS A 96 11.64 12.65 -8.49
CA HIS A 96 11.07 13.17 -9.72
C HIS A 96 9.57 12.87 -9.87
N ARG A 97 9.04 11.97 -9.04
CA ARG A 97 7.63 11.64 -9.03
C ARG A 97 6.86 12.62 -8.16
N LYS A 98 5.92 13.32 -8.76
CA LYS A 98 4.92 14.15 -8.09
C LYS A 98 3.59 13.39 -8.05
N ASP A 99 2.96 13.37 -6.92
CA ASP A 99 1.61 12.81 -6.76
C ASP A 99 0.66 13.94 -6.39
N ASN A 100 -0.44 14.06 -7.11
CA ASN A 100 -1.51 14.98 -6.74
C ASN A 100 -2.39 14.35 -5.65
N ILE A 101 -3.01 15.19 -4.86
CA ILE A 101 -4.08 14.79 -3.96
C ILE A 101 -5.22 14.21 -4.81
N HIS A 102 -5.69 13.02 -4.46
CA HIS A 102 -6.75 12.31 -5.18
C HIS A 102 -7.54 11.41 -4.22
N THR A 103 -8.67 10.93 -4.70
CA THR A 103 -9.44 9.84 -4.11
C THR A 103 -9.35 8.62 -5.01
N ASP A 104 -9.49 7.43 -4.46
CA ASP A 104 -9.66 6.22 -5.27
C ASP A 104 -11.14 6.06 -5.66
N HIS A 105 -11.37 5.27 -6.71
CA HIS A 105 -12.73 4.93 -7.08
C HIS A 105 -13.32 3.89 -6.13
N GLU A 106 -14.60 4.04 -5.85
CA GLU A 106 -15.37 3.02 -5.16
C GLU A 106 -15.38 1.72 -5.98
N LYS A 107 -15.22 0.58 -5.31
CA LYS A 107 -15.37 -0.73 -5.92
C LYS A 107 -16.74 -1.28 -5.55
N ASP A 108 -17.37 -1.98 -6.48
CA ASP A 108 -18.58 -2.75 -6.20
C ASP A 108 -18.29 -3.83 -5.18
N VAL A 109 -18.87 -3.69 -4.00
CA VAL A 109 -18.76 -4.64 -2.90
C VAL A 109 -20.14 -4.89 -2.30
N PRO A 110 -20.35 -5.97 -1.54
CA PRO A 110 -21.62 -6.20 -0.83
C PRO A 110 -22.04 -5.01 0.01
N LYS A 111 -23.35 -4.76 0.15
CA LYS A 111 -23.91 -3.58 0.84
C LYS A 111 -23.49 -3.42 2.30
N ASP A 112 -23.15 -4.53 2.96
CA ASP A 112 -22.66 -4.57 4.34
C ASP A 112 -21.14 -4.48 4.45
N MET A 113 -20.46 -4.22 3.33
CA MET A 113 -19.01 -4.13 3.25
C MET A 113 -18.59 -2.78 2.66
N LYS A 114 -17.40 -2.38 3.00
CA LYS A 114 -16.68 -1.25 2.41
C LYS A 114 -15.25 -1.66 2.03
N VAL A 115 -14.65 -0.85 1.19
CA VAL A 115 -13.24 -1.01 0.81
C VAL A 115 -12.38 -0.14 1.72
N LEU A 116 -11.27 -0.70 2.21
CA LEU A 116 -10.19 0.05 2.85
C LEU A 116 -8.89 -0.18 2.10
N LYS A 117 -8.00 0.78 2.24
CA LYS A 117 -6.61 0.69 1.80
C LYS A 117 -5.69 0.43 2.98
N ILE A 118 -4.65 -0.37 2.73
CA ILE A 118 -3.55 -0.56 3.68
C ILE A 118 -2.26 -0.23 2.94
N LEU A 119 -1.56 0.78 3.42
CA LEU A 119 -0.29 1.22 2.85
C LEU A 119 0.84 0.90 3.82
N GLY A 120 1.83 0.14 3.37
CA GLY A 120 3.05 -0.18 4.13
C GLY A 120 4.31 0.19 3.36
N LEU A 121 5.40 0.51 4.06
CA LEU A 121 6.69 0.76 3.41
C LEU A 121 7.61 -0.45 3.50
N LEU A 122 8.24 -0.79 2.37
CA LEU A 122 9.40 -1.66 2.30
C LEU A 122 10.71 -0.86 2.38
N GLN A 123 10.70 0.38 1.89
CA GLN A 123 11.82 1.30 1.97
C GLN A 123 11.33 2.73 2.16
N ASP A 124 11.85 3.39 3.19
CA ASP A 124 11.57 4.79 3.51
C ASP A 124 12.57 5.73 2.82
N ASN A 125 12.12 6.94 2.52
CA ASN A 125 12.90 8.04 1.96
C ASN A 125 12.67 9.40 2.65
N GLY A 126 12.05 9.38 3.84
CA GLY A 126 11.74 10.58 4.61
C GLY A 126 10.42 11.27 4.23
N GLY A 127 9.72 10.82 3.20
CA GLY A 127 8.41 11.36 2.81
C GLY A 127 7.30 10.93 3.76
N HIS A 128 6.17 11.65 3.68
CA HIS A 128 4.97 11.37 4.45
C HIS A 128 3.84 10.87 3.54
N PHE A 129 2.81 10.35 4.15
CA PHE A 129 1.52 10.10 3.52
C PHE A 129 0.53 11.16 4.00
N LEU A 130 -0.11 11.84 3.07
CA LEU A 130 -1.19 12.79 3.35
C LEU A 130 -2.52 12.08 3.26
N HIS A 131 -3.41 12.32 4.22
CA HIS A 131 -4.78 11.84 4.19
C HIS A 131 -5.68 12.85 4.88
N ASP A 132 -6.71 13.32 4.16
CA ASP A 132 -7.71 14.28 4.66
C ASP A 132 -7.07 15.54 5.30
N GLY A 133 -5.99 16.03 4.66
CA GLY A 133 -5.21 17.19 5.11
C GLY A 133 -4.16 16.92 6.18
N GLU A 134 -4.12 15.73 6.77
CA GLU A 134 -3.14 15.37 7.79
C GLU A 134 -1.92 14.62 7.22
N ALA A 135 -0.73 14.92 7.73
CA ALA A 135 0.51 14.27 7.33
C ALA A 135 0.88 13.13 8.30
N HIS A 136 1.03 11.93 7.76
CA HIS A 136 1.41 10.75 8.53
C HIS A 136 2.82 10.30 8.16
N LYS A 137 3.74 10.34 9.13
CA LYS A 137 5.07 9.77 8.94
C LYS A 137 4.97 8.26 8.80
N MET A 138 5.64 7.71 7.81
CA MET A 138 5.71 6.27 7.57
C MET A 138 7.15 5.78 7.71
N VAL A 139 7.30 4.61 8.31
CA VAL A 139 8.57 3.87 8.37
C VAL A 139 8.32 2.40 8.04
N PRO A 140 9.33 1.63 7.57
CA PRO A 140 9.17 0.20 7.36
C PRO A 140 8.67 -0.51 8.62
N GLY A 141 7.69 -1.42 8.46
CA GLY A 141 7.03 -2.10 9.58
C GLY A 141 5.79 -1.40 10.12
N THR A 142 5.54 -0.15 9.71
CA THR A 142 4.28 0.56 9.98
C THR A 142 3.35 0.45 8.79
N PHE A 143 2.10 0.13 9.07
CA PHE A 143 1.03 0.07 8.09
C PHE A 143 -0.07 1.07 8.45
N LEU A 144 -0.56 1.81 7.46
CA LEU A 144 -1.66 2.74 7.60
C LEU A 144 -2.90 2.16 6.94
N VAL A 145 -3.99 2.07 7.69
CA VAL A 145 -5.32 1.67 7.19
C VAL A 145 -6.16 2.92 7.05
N PHE A 146 -6.74 3.16 5.88
CA PHE A 146 -7.48 4.37 5.59
C PHE A 146 -8.61 4.16 4.59
N ASP A 147 -9.54 5.12 4.58
CA ASP A 147 -10.64 5.19 3.63
C ASP A 147 -10.14 5.75 2.28
N PRO A 148 -10.18 4.98 1.19
CA PRO A 148 -9.71 5.42 -0.12
C PRO A 148 -10.58 6.51 -0.77
N LEU A 149 -11.80 6.74 -0.28
CA LEU A 149 -12.69 7.79 -0.77
C LEU A 149 -12.34 9.17 -0.21
N LYS A 150 -11.45 9.24 0.78
CA LYS A 150 -10.90 10.48 1.31
C LYS A 150 -9.66 10.90 0.53
N GLU A 151 -9.46 12.21 0.42
CA GLU A 151 -8.30 12.77 -0.28
C GLU A 151 -7.00 12.28 0.33
N HIS A 152 -6.11 11.77 -0.51
CA HIS A 152 -4.81 11.28 -0.09
C HIS A 152 -3.74 11.43 -1.17
N ALA A 153 -2.49 11.46 -0.73
CA ALA A 153 -1.32 11.51 -1.60
C ALA A 153 -0.04 11.11 -0.85
N ALA A 154 1.00 10.77 -1.60
CA ALA A 154 2.34 10.73 -1.05
C ALA A 154 3.02 12.09 -1.20
N THR A 155 3.62 12.63 -0.13
CA THR A 155 4.35 13.90 -0.22
C THR A 155 5.54 13.81 -1.17
N ASP A 156 5.98 14.94 -1.65
CA ASP A 156 7.24 15.04 -2.39
C ASP A 156 8.42 14.61 -1.51
N ILE A 157 9.44 14.12 -2.18
CA ILE A 157 10.70 13.71 -1.56
C ILE A 157 11.85 14.45 -2.22
N PHE A 158 12.84 14.80 -1.43
CA PHE A 158 13.98 15.60 -1.87
C PHE A 158 15.31 14.84 -1.73
N THR A 159 15.24 13.54 -1.42
CA THR A 159 16.41 12.67 -1.26
C THR A 159 16.61 11.78 -2.49
N GLU A 160 17.83 11.32 -2.71
CA GLU A 160 18.14 10.34 -3.76
C GLU A 160 17.59 8.95 -3.44
N LYS A 161 17.24 8.68 -2.20
CA LYS A 161 16.70 7.41 -1.76
C LYS A 161 15.26 7.24 -2.26
N LYS A 162 14.99 6.14 -2.93
CA LYS A 162 13.64 5.80 -3.39
C LYS A 162 12.79 5.29 -2.24
N ARG A 163 11.50 5.57 -2.28
CA ARG A 163 10.49 4.92 -1.46
C ARG A 163 9.92 3.72 -2.21
N ILE A 164 9.79 2.58 -1.53
CA ILE A 164 9.11 1.40 -2.04
C ILE A 164 7.94 1.13 -1.11
N ALA A 165 6.74 1.18 -1.64
CA ALA A 165 5.51 0.99 -0.89
C ALA A 165 4.76 -0.25 -1.38
N LEU A 166 4.14 -0.97 -0.43
CA LEU A 166 3.09 -1.95 -0.66
C LEU A 166 1.74 -1.26 -0.46
N ASP A 167 0.82 -1.50 -1.36
CA ASP A 167 -0.55 -1.00 -1.32
C ASP A 167 -1.51 -2.19 -1.44
N TYR A 168 -2.40 -2.32 -0.45
CA TYR A 168 -3.46 -3.32 -0.43
C TYR A 168 -4.82 -2.66 -0.54
N THR A 169 -5.73 -3.33 -1.23
CA THR A 169 -7.16 -3.07 -1.18
C THR A 169 -7.82 -4.26 -0.49
N VAL A 170 -8.52 -4.01 0.60
CA VAL A 170 -9.13 -5.05 1.44
C VAL A 170 -10.58 -4.75 1.74
N LEU A 171 -11.33 -5.76 2.16
CA LEU A 171 -12.70 -5.61 2.65
C LEU A 171 -12.73 -5.24 4.14
N ALA A 172 -13.74 -4.46 4.51
CA ALA A 172 -14.10 -4.19 5.88
C ALA A 172 -15.64 -4.19 6.04
N LYS A 173 -16.14 -4.54 7.22
CA LYS A 173 -17.58 -4.39 7.51
C LYS A 173 -17.92 -2.89 7.60
N THR A 174 -19.09 -2.52 7.08
CA THR A 174 -19.70 -1.23 7.42
C THR A 174 -20.13 -1.30 8.89
N SER A 175 -19.61 -0.40 9.69
CA SER A 175 -20.06 -0.22 11.08
C SER A 175 -21.46 0.37 11.12
#